data_be8ad8569a6fdb178ead14fb2b31f480
#
_entry.id   be8ad8569a6fdb178ead14fb2b31f480
#
_cell.length_a   1.000
_cell.length_b   1.000
_cell.length_c   1.000
_cell.angle_alpha   90.00
_cell.angle_beta   90.00
_cell.angle_gamma   90.00
#
_symmetry.space_group_name_H-M   'P 1'
#
loop_
_entity.id
_entity.type
_entity.pdbx_description
1 polymer ?
#
loop_
_entity_poly.entity_id
_entity_poly.type
_entity_poly.pdbx_seq_one_letter_code
_entity_poly.pdbx_strand_id
1 'polypeptide(L)'
;MILEDKNLPKFMEIKNLEIISQKHGSGIGYEDLIGTWKFNSVWKKGSKEIDNISSSILQVLSAKLELKKTNSQNNIVDYKIINSVSFGILSFIFCGQASLKGTRPLLPFFFENLIIKIGNFNLVNKSLKKPEDKKMPFFSLIAVSKEKNWMCARGRGGLAIWIKS
;
A
#
# COMPACT_ATOMS: atom_id res chain seq x y z
N MET A 1 -21.34 7.20 -6.12
CA MET A 1 -21.85 5.84 -6.40
C MET A 1 -20.65 4.92 -6.34
N ILE A 2 -20.47 4.23 -5.20
CA ILE A 2 -19.40 3.22 -5.04
C ILE A 2 -19.86 2.05 -5.90
N LEU A 3 -19.18 1.82 -7.02
CA LEU A 3 -19.35 0.58 -7.76
C LEU A 3 -18.90 -0.54 -6.81
N GLU A 4 -19.84 -1.30 -6.29
CA GLU A 4 -19.54 -2.60 -5.68
C GLU A 4 -18.90 -3.45 -6.78
N ASP A 5 -17.60 -3.48 -6.79
CA ASP A 5 -16.83 -4.32 -7.69
C ASP A 5 -17.07 -5.75 -7.21
N LYS A 6 -17.93 -6.51 -7.91
CA LYS A 6 -18.37 -7.87 -7.57
C LYS A 6 -17.21 -8.87 -7.37
N ASN A 7 -15.97 -8.42 -7.62
CA ASN A 7 -14.74 -9.21 -7.57
C ASN A 7 -13.86 -8.97 -6.33
N LEU A 8 -14.22 -8.00 -5.47
CA LEU A 8 -13.42 -7.71 -4.27
C LEU A 8 -13.85 -8.59 -3.10
N PRO A 9 -12.90 -9.05 -2.27
CA PRO A 9 -13.22 -9.88 -1.11
C PRO A 9 -13.95 -9.06 -0.04
N LYS A 10 -14.92 -9.70 0.61
CA LYS A 10 -15.61 -9.13 1.78
C LYS A 10 -14.73 -9.22 3.03
N PHE A 11 -15.06 -8.44 4.05
CA PHE A 11 -14.31 -8.38 5.32
C PHE A 11 -14.03 -9.78 5.91
N MET A 12 -15.03 -10.66 5.95
CA MET A 12 -14.86 -12.00 6.54
C MET A 12 -13.93 -12.89 5.71
N GLU A 13 -13.96 -12.76 4.39
CA GLU A 13 -13.04 -13.47 3.50
C GLU A 13 -11.60 -13.03 3.73
N ILE A 14 -11.37 -11.70 3.86
CA ILE A 14 -10.04 -11.17 4.16
C ILE A 14 -9.58 -11.61 5.55
N LYS A 15 -10.47 -11.66 6.54
CA LYS A 15 -10.13 -12.15 7.89
C LYS A 15 -9.71 -13.61 7.86
N ASN A 16 -10.37 -14.44 7.08
CA ASN A 16 -9.98 -15.84 6.91
C ASN A 16 -8.61 -15.96 6.21
N LEU A 17 -8.37 -15.17 5.16
CA LEU A 17 -7.07 -15.09 4.50
C LEU A 17 -5.96 -14.60 5.46
N GLU A 18 -6.27 -13.64 6.33
CA GLU A 18 -5.34 -13.16 7.36
C GLU A 18 -4.96 -14.28 8.35
N ILE A 19 -5.92 -15.06 8.81
CA ILE A 19 -5.68 -16.21 9.71
C ILE A 19 -4.81 -17.27 9.00
N ILE A 20 -5.11 -17.58 7.75
CA ILE A 20 -4.33 -18.52 6.94
C ILE A 20 -2.90 -18.01 6.75
N SER A 21 -2.76 -16.75 6.37
CA SER A 21 -1.46 -16.10 6.20
C SER A 21 -0.62 -16.10 7.48
N GLN A 22 -1.27 -15.95 8.64
CA GLN A 22 -0.60 -16.01 9.95
C GLN A 22 -0.06 -17.40 10.28
N LYS A 23 -0.78 -18.46 9.87
CA LYS A 23 -0.41 -19.85 10.19
C LYS A 23 0.55 -20.46 9.17
N HIS A 24 0.37 -20.17 7.91
CA HIS A 24 1.02 -20.89 6.81
C HIS A 24 1.84 -19.97 5.88
N GLY A 25 1.86 -18.66 6.14
CA GLY A 25 2.39 -17.68 5.20
C GLY A 25 1.35 -17.28 4.15
N SER A 26 1.58 -16.18 3.46
CA SER A 26 0.65 -15.69 2.42
C SER A 26 0.99 -16.18 1.01
N GLY A 27 2.17 -16.74 0.81
CA GLY A 27 2.69 -17.11 -0.51
C GLY A 27 3.00 -15.93 -1.43
N ILE A 28 2.93 -14.69 -0.92
CA ILE A 28 3.22 -13.48 -1.71
C ILE A 28 4.72 -13.40 -1.97
N GLY A 29 5.08 -13.43 -3.25
CA GLY A 29 6.45 -13.24 -3.71
C GLY A 29 6.73 -11.79 -4.09
N TYR A 30 8.00 -11.53 -4.36
CA TYR A 30 8.48 -10.19 -4.74
C TYR A 30 7.78 -9.63 -5.99
N GLU A 31 7.70 -10.43 -7.04
CA GLU A 31 7.13 -9.99 -8.33
C GLU A 31 5.62 -9.69 -8.23
N ASP A 32 4.92 -10.26 -7.25
CA ASP A 32 3.48 -10.09 -7.08
C ASP A 32 3.10 -8.66 -6.69
N LEU A 33 4.02 -7.94 -6.04
CA LEU A 33 3.80 -6.60 -5.55
C LEU A 33 4.18 -5.51 -6.55
N ILE A 34 4.99 -5.83 -7.57
CA ILE A 34 5.44 -4.85 -8.56
C ILE A 34 4.25 -4.30 -9.34
N GLY A 35 4.16 -2.99 -9.39
CA GLY A 35 3.15 -2.26 -10.13
C GLY A 35 2.59 -1.06 -9.40
N THR A 36 1.54 -0.49 -9.99
CA THR A 36 0.80 0.63 -9.44
C THR A 36 -0.52 0.13 -8.85
N TRP A 37 -0.78 0.50 -7.61
CA TRP A 37 -1.92 0.08 -6.82
C TRP A 37 -2.74 1.30 -6.43
N LYS A 38 -3.96 1.39 -6.91
CA LYS A 38 -4.92 2.44 -6.52
C LYS A 38 -5.63 2.02 -5.26
N PHE A 39 -5.73 2.95 -4.31
CA PHE A 39 -6.49 2.73 -3.10
C PHE A 39 -7.99 2.53 -3.42
N ASN A 40 -8.59 1.53 -2.81
CA ASN A 40 -10.02 1.25 -2.96
C ASN A 40 -10.79 1.50 -1.66
N SER A 41 -10.50 0.75 -0.59
CA SER A 41 -11.27 0.82 0.64
C SER A 41 -10.44 0.49 1.88
N VAL A 42 -10.92 0.95 3.03
CA VAL A 42 -10.30 0.69 4.34
C VAL A 42 -11.37 0.33 5.39
N TRP A 43 -11.04 -0.63 6.23
CA TRP A 43 -11.73 -0.92 7.49
C TRP A 43 -10.86 -0.45 8.65
N LYS A 44 -11.39 0.45 9.47
CA LYS A 44 -10.69 0.88 10.69
C LYS A 44 -10.46 -0.29 11.64
N LYS A 45 -9.43 -0.18 12.46
CA LYS A 45 -9.15 -1.17 13.51
C LYS A 45 -10.37 -1.33 14.40
N GLY A 46 -10.85 -2.59 14.55
CA GLY A 46 -12.04 -2.91 15.35
C GLY A 46 -13.38 -2.82 14.63
N SER A 47 -13.43 -2.29 13.39
CA SER A 47 -14.65 -2.25 12.59
C SER A 47 -14.74 -3.46 11.64
N LYS A 48 -15.97 -3.93 11.42
CA LYS A 48 -16.31 -4.91 10.36
C LYS A 48 -16.85 -4.24 9.10
N GLU A 49 -17.14 -2.95 9.18
CA GLU A 49 -17.68 -2.16 8.08
C GLU A 49 -16.60 -1.29 7.44
N ILE A 50 -16.74 -1.04 6.15
CA ILE A 50 -15.86 -0.12 5.42
C ILE A 50 -16.02 1.28 6.03
N ASP A 51 -14.89 1.92 6.31
CA ASP A 51 -14.88 3.33 6.64
C ASP A 51 -15.12 4.15 5.37
N ASN A 52 -16.39 4.39 5.08
CA ASN A 52 -16.81 5.08 3.86
C ASN A 52 -16.24 6.50 3.77
N ILE A 53 -16.08 7.20 4.88
CA ILE A 53 -15.55 8.57 4.90
C ILE A 53 -14.08 8.56 4.48
N SER A 54 -13.24 7.79 5.17
CA SER A 54 -11.82 7.70 4.84
C SER A 54 -11.60 7.10 3.44
N SER A 55 -12.39 6.10 3.05
CA SER A 55 -12.31 5.49 1.72
C SER A 55 -12.64 6.50 0.63
N SER A 56 -13.73 7.24 0.77
CA SER A 56 -14.14 8.25 -0.20
C SER A 56 -13.12 9.38 -0.31
N ILE A 57 -12.58 9.86 0.81
CA ILE A 57 -11.54 10.90 0.81
C ILE A 57 -10.30 10.40 0.07
N LEU A 58 -9.80 9.21 0.37
CA LEU A 58 -8.59 8.68 -0.26
C LEU A 58 -8.80 8.36 -1.76
N GLN A 59 -10.01 7.96 -2.15
CA GLN A 59 -10.37 7.79 -3.57
C GLN A 59 -10.40 9.12 -4.31
N VAL A 60 -11.06 10.14 -3.73
CA VAL A 60 -11.10 11.50 -4.31
C VAL A 60 -9.70 12.09 -4.43
N LEU A 61 -8.84 11.84 -3.45
CA LEU A 61 -7.43 12.23 -3.47
C LEU A 61 -6.57 11.35 -4.39
N SER A 62 -7.16 10.44 -5.13
CA SER A 62 -6.45 9.54 -6.05
C SER A 62 -5.21 8.89 -5.41
N ALA A 63 -5.36 8.38 -4.18
CA ALA A 63 -4.26 7.77 -3.45
C ALA A 63 -3.72 6.54 -4.17
N LYS A 64 -2.42 6.53 -4.43
CA LYS A 64 -1.71 5.46 -5.16
C LYS A 64 -0.47 5.01 -4.41
N LEU A 65 -0.22 3.72 -4.51
CA LEU A 65 1.02 3.08 -4.06
C LEU A 65 1.69 2.43 -5.27
N GLU A 66 2.93 2.78 -5.54
CA GLU A 66 3.71 2.19 -6.63
C GLU A 66 4.93 1.49 -6.04
N LEU A 67 5.13 0.24 -6.43
CA LEU A 67 6.27 -0.58 -6.05
C LEU A 67 7.05 -0.95 -7.31
N LYS A 68 8.29 -0.47 -7.39
CA LYS A 68 9.21 -0.71 -8.51
C LYS A 68 10.38 -1.57 -8.05
N LYS A 69 10.85 -2.42 -8.95
CA LYS A 69 12.07 -3.19 -8.73
C LYS A 69 13.27 -2.26 -8.52
N THR A 70 14.07 -2.56 -7.51
CA THR A 70 15.36 -1.91 -7.31
C THR A 70 16.46 -2.87 -7.76
N ASN A 71 17.42 -2.39 -8.56
CA ASN A 71 18.63 -3.14 -8.90
C ASN A 71 19.54 -3.14 -7.66
N SER A 72 19.28 -4.02 -6.71
CA SER A 72 20.12 -4.18 -5.53
C SER A 72 21.24 -5.18 -5.82
N GLN A 73 22.46 -4.78 -5.56
CA GLN A 73 23.65 -5.65 -5.73
C GLN A 73 23.82 -6.65 -4.58
N ASN A 74 23.08 -6.49 -3.49
CA ASN A 74 23.14 -7.37 -2.31
C ASN A 74 21.78 -8.07 -2.18
N ASN A 75 21.72 -9.37 -2.27
CA ASN A 75 20.63 -10.34 -2.12
C ASN A 75 19.40 -9.95 -1.24
N ILE A 76 19.21 -8.69 -0.91
CA ILE A 76 18.06 -8.13 -0.23
C ILE A 76 17.11 -7.62 -1.30
N VAL A 77 15.92 -8.18 -1.28
CA VAL A 77 14.86 -7.88 -2.25
C VAL A 77 14.18 -6.58 -1.84
N ASP A 78 14.59 -5.49 -2.43
CA ASP A 78 14.11 -4.16 -2.11
C ASP A 78 13.31 -3.54 -3.25
N TYR A 79 12.32 -2.72 -2.88
CA TYR A 79 11.52 -1.92 -3.79
C TYR A 79 11.83 -0.45 -3.63
N LYS A 80 11.76 0.30 -4.72
CA LYS A 80 11.45 1.72 -4.65
C LYS A 80 9.95 1.85 -4.41
N ILE A 81 9.57 2.48 -3.30
CA ILE A 81 8.18 2.77 -2.96
C ILE A 81 7.87 4.23 -3.29
N ILE A 82 6.74 4.45 -3.98
CA ILE A 82 6.20 5.78 -4.25
C ILE A 82 4.76 5.78 -3.77
N ASN A 83 4.45 6.67 -2.85
CA ASN A 83 3.07 6.92 -2.42
C ASN A 83 2.66 8.31 -2.87
N SER A 84 1.57 8.41 -3.59
CA SER A 84 1.09 9.70 -4.10
C SER A 84 -0.37 9.91 -3.77
N VAL A 85 -0.69 11.17 -3.49
CA VAL A 85 -2.04 11.66 -3.24
C VAL A 85 -2.21 12.92 -4.06
N SER A 86 -3.27 13.01 -4.85
CA SER A 86 -3.52 14.17 -5.72
C SER A 86 -4.94 14.67 -5.59
N PHE A 87 -5.09 15.98 -5.60
CA PHE A 87 -6.38 16.66 -5.65
C PHE A 87 -6.33 17.77 -6.71
N GLY A 88 -7.04 17.56 -7.80
CA GLY A 88 -6.94 18.42 -8.98
C GLY A 88 -5.49 18.47 -9.48
N ILE A 89 -4.92 19.67 -9.57
CA ILE A 89 -3.55 19.90 -10.03
C ILE A 89 -2.50 19.79 -8.91
N LEU A 90 -2.93 19.71 -7.64
CA LEU A 90 -2.03 19.59 -6.49
C LEU A 90 -1.72 18.12 -6.22
N SER A 91 -0.42 17.80 -6.11
CA SER A 91 0.04 16.44 -5.82
C SER A 91 1.09 16.41 -4.72
N PHE A 92 0.97 15.44 -3.82
CA PHE A 92 1.95 15.09 -2.80
C PHE A 92 2.54 13.72 -3.15
N ILE A 93 3.85 13.66 -3.34
CA ILE A 93 4.54 12.45 -3.77
C ILE A 93 5.63 12.13 -2.73
N PHE A 94 5.50 10.99 -2.08
CA PHE A 94 6.48 10.44 -1.16
C PHE A 94 7.27 9.35 -1.87
N CYS A 95 8.58 9.50 -1.93
CA CYS A 95 9.48 8.51 -2.53
C CYS A 95 10.39 7.92 -1.46
N GLY A 96 10.64 6.62 -1.53
CA GLY A 96 11.49 5.94 -0.56
C GLY A 96 11.78 4.50 -0.92
N GLN A 97 12.03 3.71 0.11
CA GLN A 97 12.42 2.31 -0.02
C GLN A 97 11.49 1.41 0.82
N ALA A 98 11.29 0.18 0.35
CA ALA A 98 10.57 -0.86 1.05
C ALA A 98 11.28 -2.20 0.83
N SER A 99 11.16 -3.12 1.78
CA SER A 99 11.72 -4.46 1.66
C SER A 99 10.72 -5.52 2.11
N LEU A 100 10.65 -6.64 1.36
CA LEU A 100 9.78 -7.75 1.70
C LEU A 100 10.50 -8.68 2.69
N LYS A 101 9.88 -8.96 3.86
CA LYS A 101 10.50 -9.77 4.92
C LYS A 101 9.58 -10.88 5.40
N GLY A 102 10.13 -12.08 5.48
CA GLY A 102 9.53 -13.25 6.12
C GLY A 102 8.46 -13.96 5.29
N THR A 103 8.05 -15.14 5.77
CA THR A 103 7.01 -15.99 5.16
C THR A 103 5.59 -15.44 5.41
N ARG A 104 5.39 -14.73 6.52
CA ARG A 104 4.26 -13.85 6.77
C ARG A 104 4.71 -12.45 6.37
N PRO A 105 4.52 -12.06 5.10
CA PRO A 105 5.32 -11.00 4.56
C PRO A 105 4.96 -9.66 5.19
N LEU A 106 5.95 -9.09 5.84
CA LEU A 106 5.97 -7.72 6.25
C LEU A 106 6.66 -6.90 5.16
N LEU A 107 6.10 -5.77 4.84
CA LEU A 107 6.68 -4.77 3.96
C LEU A 107 7.02 -3.51 4.77
N PRO A 108 8.13 -3.51 5.55
CA PRO A 108 8.61 -2.27 6.15
C PRO A 108 9.06 -1.30 5.07
N PHE A 109 8.79 -0.02 5.29
CA PHE A 109 9.11 1.04 4.35
C PHE A 109 9.44 2.35 5.06
N PHE A 110 10.14 3.23 4.36
CA PHE A 110 10.33 4.62 4.78
C PHE A 110 10.42 5.51 3.55
N PHE A 111 10.08 6.78 3.74
CA PHE A 111 10.19 7.78 2.70
C PHE A 111 11.43 8.64 2.93
N GLU A 112 12.17 8.88 1.85
CA GLU A 112 13.39 9.69 1.81
C GLU A 112 13.11 11.10 1.34
N ASN A 113 12.07 11.26 0.51
CA ASN A 113 11.74 12.54 -0.11
C ASN A 113 10.23 12.77 -0.16
N LEU A 114 9.84 14.03 0.05
CA LEU A 114 8.51 14.56 -0.23
C LEU A 114 8.62 15.59 -1.35
N ILE A 115 7.85 15.40 -2.41
CA ILE A 115 7.71 16.34 -3.52
C ILE A 115 6.28 16.84 -3.54
N ILE A 116 6.09 18.15 -3.57
CA ILE A 116 4.80 18.80 -3.75
C ILE A 116 4.80 19.48 -5.11
N LYS A 117 3.77 19.19 -5.92
CA LYS A 117 3.61 19.73 -7.27
C LYS A 117 2.29 20.45 -7.43
N ILE A 118 2.29 21.47 -8.29
CA ILE A 118 1.09 22.05 -8.92
C ILE A 118 1.24 21.83 -10.44
N GLY A 119 0.37 20.97 -10.99
CA GLY A 119 0.52 20.52 -12.37
C GLY A 119 1.90 19.89 -12.60
N ASN A 120 2.67 20.45 -13.54
CA ASN A 120 4.03 19.99 -13.85
C ASN A 120 5.15 20.69 -13.04
N PHE A 121 4.80 21.67 -12.21
CA PHE A 121 5.78 22.46 -11.46
C PHE A 121 6.03 21.89 -10.09
N ASN A 122 7.30 21.67 -9.72
CA ASN A 122 7.71 21.30 -8.38
C ASN A 122 7.74 22.55 -7.50
N LEU A 123 6.89 22.60 -6.47
CA LEU A 123 6.89 23.67 -5.48
C LEU A 123 7.87 23.38 -4.35
N VAL A 124 7.92 22.14 -3.90
CA VAL A 124 8.74 21.69 -2.77
C VAL A 124 9.39 20.38 -3.13
N ASN A 125 10.66 20.24 -2.79
CA ASN A 125 11.38 18.98 -2.77
C ASN A 125 12.17 18.92 -1.45
N LYS A 126 11.67 18.12 -0.50
CA LYS A 126 12.21 18.05 0.86
C LYS A 126 12.70 16.62 1.17
N SER A 127 13.95 16.53 1.62
CA SER A 127 14.48 15.28 2.17
C SER A 127 13.87 15.01 3.54
N LEU A 128 13.51 13.73 3.76
CA LEU A 128 12.93 13.24 5.01
C LEU A 128 13.96 12.37 5.74
N LYS A 129 13.97 12.49 7.07
CA LYS A 129 14.84 11.65 7.90
C LYS A 129 14.28 10.24 8.00
N LYS A 130 15.13 9.23 7.75
CA LYS A 130 14.78 7.83 7.97
C LYS A 130 14.39 7.62 9.45
N PRO A 131 13.25 6.98 9.72
CA PRO A 131 12.85 6.65 11.10
C PRO A 131 13.79 5.58 11.68
N GLU A 132 13.85 5.53 13.00
CA GLU A 132 14.52 4.45 13.73
C GLU A 132 13.83 3.11 13.40
N ASP A 133 14.57 2.01 13.38
CA ASP A 133 14.04 0.68 13.00
C ASP A 133 12.80 0.27 13.83
N LYS A 134 12.78 0.59 15.12
CA LYS A 134 11.63 0.32 16.01
C LYS A 134 10.37 1.13 15.67
N LYS A 135 10.53 2.26 14.99
CA LYS A 135 9.44 3.16 14.60
C LYS A 135 9.08 3.04 13.12
N MET A 136 9.75 2.17 12.40
CA MET A 136 9.55 2.00 10.97
C MET A 136 8.11 1.55 10.67
N PRO A 137 7.39 2.26 9.81
CA PRO A 137 6.07 1.81 9.37
C PRO A 137 6.19 0.56 8.51
N PHE A 138 5.16 -0.27 8.54
CA PHE A 138 5.09 -1.46 7.70
C PHE A 138 3.65 -1.82 7.34
N PHE A 139 3.49 -2.53 6.23
CA PHE A 139 2.29 -3.28 5.90
C PHE A 139 2.50 -4.75 6.22
N SER A 140 1.53 -5.37 6.88
CA SER A 140 1.41 -6.82 6.96
C SER A 140 0.57 -7.27 5.76
N LEU A 141 1.21 -7.87 4.78
CA LEU A 141 0.56 -8.30 3.55
C LEU A 141 -0.27 -9.56 3.83
N ILE A 142 -1.52 -9.56 3.42
CA ILE A 142 -2.47 -10.65 3.69
C ILE A 142 -2.65 -11.51 2.47
N ALA A 143 -3.01 -10.93 1.33
CA ALA A 143 -3.22 -11.63 0.09
C ALA A 143 -3.06 -10.72 -1.12
N VAL A 144 -2.67 -11.32 -2.25
CA VAL A 144 -2.69 -10.73 -3.58
C VAL A 144 -3.45 -11.66 -4.50
N SER A 145 -4.44 -11.14 -5.23
CA SER A 145 -5.11 -11.86 -6.31
C SER A 145 -4.63 -11.34 -7.66
N LYS A 146 -3.88 -12.18 -8.38
CA LYS A 146 -3.40 -11.85 -9.73
C LYS A 146 -4.54 -11.82 -10.74
N GLU A 147 -5.50 -12.75 -10.60
CA GLU A 147 -6.64 -12.86 -11.52
C GLU A 147 -7.60 -11.68 -11.38
N LYS A 148 -7.82 -11.23 -10.14
CA LYS A 148 -8.77 -10.16 -9.82
C LYS A 148 -8.10 -8.82 -9.61
N ASN A 149 -6.78 -8.74 -9.78
CA ASN A 149 -5.99 -7.50 -9.70
C ASN A 149 -6.16 -6.69 -8.41
N TRP A 150 -6.24 -7.37 -7.26
CA TRP A 150 -6.28 -6.67 -5.98
C TRP A 150 -5.24 -7.20 -5.00
N MET A 151 -4.86 -6.36 -4.05
CA MET A 151 -4.09 -6.75 -2.87
C MET A 151 -4.74 -6.23 -1.60
N CYS A 152 -4.57 -6.95 -0.50
CA CYS A 152 -4.95 -6.47 0.82
C CYS A 152 -3.82 -6.59 1.82
N ALA A 153 -3.75 -5.60 2.69
CA ALA A 153 -2.75 -5.51 3.74
C ALA A 153 -3.30 -4.79 4.97
N ARG A 154 -2.68 -5.04 6.10
CA ARG A 154 -2.94 -4.35 7.35
C ARG A 154 -1.82 -3.37 7.65
N GLY A 155 -2.18 -2.13 7.86
CA GLY A 155 -1.31 -1.08 8.38
C GLY A 155 -1.77 -0.60 9.76
N ARG A 156 -1.18 0.49 10.24
CA ARG A 156 -1.56 1.11 11.54
C ARG A 156 -3.00 1.59 11.57
N GLY A 157 -3.51 2.11 10.44
CA GLY A 157 -4.88 2.66 10.31
C GLY A 157 -5.97 1.61 10.19
N GLY A 158 -5.63 0.37 9.89
CA GLY A 158 -6.60 -0.70 9.67
C GLY A 158 -6.24 -1.63 8.54
N LEU A 159 -7.25 -2.30 8.02
CA LEU A 159 -7.18 -3.17 6.88
C LEU A 159 -7.54 -2.40 5.61
N ALA A 160 -6.76 -2.52 4.56
CA ALA A 160 -7.03 -1.81 3.32
C ALA A 160 -6.93 -2.73 2.09
N ILE A 161 -7.67 -2.37 1.04
CA ILE A 161 -7.62 -2.99 -0.29
C ILE A 161 -7.14 -1.96 -1.29
N TRP A 162 -6.29 -2.43 -2.19
CA TRP A 162 -5.85 -1.72 -3.39
C TRP A 162 -6.15 -2.55 -4.62
N ILE A 163 -6.39 -1.85 -5.73
CA ILE A 163 -6.61 -2.45 -7.05
C ILE A 163 -5.43 -2.10 -7.95
N LYS A 164 -4.91 -3.09 -8.66
CA LYS A 164 -3.82 -2.91 -9.61
C LYS A 164 -4.31 -2.09 -10.81
N SER A 165 -3.50 -1.13 -11.21
CA SER A 165 -3.81 -0.17 -12.29
C SER A 165 -3.10 -0.60 -13.57
#